data_fad5acead67612685e88fcac5e1f3343
#
_entry.id   fad5acead67612685e88fcac5e1f3343
#
_cell.length_a   1.000
_cell.length_b   1.000
_cell.length_c   1.000
_cell.angle_alpha   90.00
_cell.angle_beta   90.00
_cell.angle_gamma   90.00
#
_symmetry.space_group_name_H-M   'P 1'
#
loop_
_entity.id
_entity.type
_entity.pdbx_description
1 polymer ?
#
loop_
_entity_poly.entity_id
_entity_poly.type
_entity_poly.pdbx_seq_one_letter_code
_entity_poly.pdbx_strand_id
1 'polypeptide(L)'
;MIDFLKADAHIHLFEGGYQGGSLTSRPGVEVDELLCYQSLMKDHHIEAALVVGFEGDAFCCQNNDFLAELIPYHPWMYALAYCHLDHQPDLIPQLENWKMKGFQGISLYLLKESDYTKLLAIPVEFWEWLVQNDWLVSVNSFGALWGPWKLVLRKQPLLKMIVSHLGLPGRQTEIPSREEVKSLMKPISELAEFSNVHVKLSGYYALTSPAHDFPHSSAWPLTEELFNHFGPDRLIWGSD
;
A
#
# COMPACT_ATOMS: atom_id res chain seq x y z
N MET A 1 9.83 29.79 -7.79
CA MET A 1 9.32 28.63 -7.05
C MET A 1 10.16 27.45 -7.49
N ILE A 2 10.79 26.73 -6.59
CA ILE A 2 11.50 25.49 -6.98
C ILE A 2 10.39 24.46 -7.23
N ASP A 3 10.20 24.08 -8.50
CA ASP A 3 9.29 22.98 -8.85
C ASP A 3 9.95 21.68 -8.39
N PHE A 4 9.51 21.17 -7.27
CA PHE A 4 9.92 19.84 -6.82
C PHE A 4 9.15 18.80 -7.64
N LEU A 5 9.88 17.90 -8.28
CA LEU A 5 9.31 16.69 -8.86
C LEU A 5 8.65 15.87 -7.74
N LYS A 6 7.41 15.45 -7.95
CA LYS A 6 6.64 14.67 -6.97
C LYS A 6 6.43 13.26 -7.47
N ALA A 7 6.43 12.32 -6.54
CA ALA A 7 5.98 10.96 -6.80
C ALA A 7 4.84 10.62 -5.82
N ASP A 8 3.85 9.89 -6.32
CA ASP A 8 2.72 9.41 -5.53
C ASP A 8 2.96 7.94 -5.16
N ALA A 9 3.05 7.65 -3.87
CA ALA A 9 3.37 6.29 -3.42
C ALA A 9 2.16 5.36 -3.28
N HIS A 10 0.95 5.83 -3.58
CA HIS A 10 -0.24 4.99 -3.48
C HIS A 10 -1.39 5.49 -4.34
N ILE A 11 -1.67 4.78 -5.40
CA ILE A 11 -2.92 4.90 -6.16
C ILE A 11 -3.40 3.50 -6.55
N HIS A 12 -4.67 3.42 -6.88
CA HIS A 12 -5.28 2.28 -7.55
C HIS A 12 -5.80 2.70 -8.92
N LEU A 13 -5.81 1.77 -9.86
CA LEU A 13 -6.47 1.92 -11.15
C LEU A 13 -7.26 0.64 -11.42
N PHE A 14 -8.54 0.77 -11.69
CA PHE A 14 -9.43 -0.34 -11.98
C PHE A 14 -10.05 -0.20 -13.36
N GLU A 15 -10.21 -1.31 -14.07
CA GLU A 15 -10.94 -1.34 -15.33
C GLU A 15 -12.40 -0.95 -15.08
N GLY A 16 -12.87 0.10 -15.80
CA GLY A 16 -14.21 0.65 -15.59
C GLY A 16 -14.42 1.44 -14.31
N GLY A 17 -13.35 1.70 -13.55
CA GLY A 17 -13.36 2.47 -12.31
C GLY A 17 -13.74 1.66 -11.07
N TYR A 18 -13.50 2.24 -9.88
CA TYR A 18 -13.77 1.62 -8.59
C TYR A 18 -15.27 1.38 -8.36
N GLN A 19 -15.65 0.15 -8.03
CA GLN A 19 -17.04 -0.28 -7.83
C GLN A 19 -17.29 -0.88 -6.44
N GLY A 20 -16.33 -0.76 -5.51
CA GLY A 20 -16.42 -1.35 -4.19
C GLY A 20 -17.09 -0.46 -3.14
N GLY A 21 -17.66 -1.10 -2.13
CA GLY A 21 -18.20 -0.46 -0.94
C GLY A 21 -19.42 0.45 -1.16
N SER A 22 -19.65 1.35 -0.21
CA SER A 22 -20.74 2.34 -0.26
C SER A 22 -20.45 3.53 -1.19
N LEU A 23 -19.25 3.56 -1.77
CA LEU A 23 -18.81 4.60 -2.72
C LEU A 23 -19.00 4.15 -4.18
N THR A 24 -19.86 3.16 -4.41
CA THR A 24 -20.18 2.69 -5.77
C THR A 24 -20.44 3.86 -6.70
N SER A 25 -19.91 3.74 -7.92
CA SER A 25 -20.13 4.69 -9.00
C SER A 25 -21.60 5.09 -9.09
N ARG A 26 -21.87 6.35 -9.30
CA ARG A 26 -23.24 6.83 -9.56
C ARG A 26 -23.75 6.10 -10.79
N PRO A 27 -24.99 5.56 -10.80
CA PRO A 27 -25.53 4.90 -11.96
C PRO A 27 -25.41 5.78 -13.21
N GLY A 28 -24.85 5.24 -14.29
CA GLY A 28 -24.67 5.93 -15.56
C GLY A 28 -23.45 6.85 -15.64
N VAL A 29 -22.56 6.84 -14.67
CA VAL A 29 -21.27 7.55 -14.74
C VAL A 29 -20.15 6.50 -14.89
N GLU A 30 -19.59 6.43 -16.08
CA GLU A 30 -18.32 5.72 -16.31
C GLU A 30 -17.18 6.67 -15.95
N VAL A 31 -16.23 6.17 -15.15
CA VAL A 31 -15.03 6.91 -14.77
C VAL A 31 -13.83 6.24 -15.39
N ASP A 32 -13.16 6.94 -16.29
CA ASP A 32 -11.81 6.55 -16.73
C ASP A 32 -10.80 7.05 -15.69
N GLU A 33 -10.46 6.19 -14.74
CA GLU A 33 -9.54 6.53 -13.65
C GLU A 33 -8.14 6.86 -14.17
N LEU A 34 -7.71 6.21 -15.26
CA LEU A 34 -6.41 6.50 -15.87
C LEU A 34 -6.34 7.93 -16.41
N LEU A 35 -7.34 8.35 -17.19
CA LEU A 35 -7.41 9.74 -17.70
C LEU A 35 -7.56 10.76 -16.58
N CYS A 36 -8.39 10.46 -15.58
CA CYS A 36 -8.55 11.32 -14.41
C CYS A 36 -7.23 11.49 -13.67
N TYR A 37 -6.52 10.40 -13.40
CA TYR A 37 -5.24 10.45 -12.70
C TYR A 37 -4.15 11.16 -13.51
N GLN A 38 -4.08 10.94 -14.82
CA GLN A 38 -3.15 11.68 -15.69
C GLN A 38 -3.39 13.18 -15.67
N SER A 39 -4.67 13.63 -15.59
CA SER A 39 -4.98 15.05 -15.41
C SER A 39 -4.46 15.56 -14.06
N LEU A 40 -4.71 14.83 -12.97
CA LEU A 40 -4.19 15.18 -11.64
C LEU A 40 -2.66 15.23 -11.60
N MET A 41 -1.97 14.28 -12.23
CA MET A 41 -0.52 14.29 -12.36
C MET A 41 -0.02 15.59 -12.98
N LYS A 42 -0.64 16.02 -14.08
CA LYS A 42 -0.28 17.26 -14.77
C LYS A 42 -0.53 18.48 -13.87
N ASP A 43 -1.72 18.56 -13.25
CA ASP A 43 -2.14 19.70 -12.45
C ASP A 43 -1.30 19.85 -11.16
N HIS A 44 -0.79 18.74 -10.63
CA HIS A 44 -0.04 18.69 -9.39
C HIS A 44 1.46 18.42 -9.55
N HIS A 45 1.98 18.37 -10.77
CA HIS A 45 3.39 18.09 -11.08
C HIS A 45 3.89 16.76 -10.49
N ILE A 46 3.06 15.70 -10.64
CA ILE A 46 3.41 14.33 -10.26
C ILE A 46 4.02 13.66 -11.49
N GLU A 47 5.22 13.09 -11.37
CA GLU A 47 5.93 12.48 -12.50
C GLU A 47 5.96 10.94 -12.44
N ALA A 48 5.72 10.38 -11.27
CA ALA A 48 5.72 8.94 -11.07
C ALA A 48 4.69 8.54 -10.03
N ALA A 49 4.11 7.35 -10.18
CA ALA A 49 3.17 6.80 -9.21
C ALA A 49 3.39 5.32 -8.97
N LEU A 50 3.27 4.91 -7.72
CA LEU A 50 3.20 3.51 -7.32
C LEU A 50 1.75 3.06 -7.41
N VAL A 51 1.45 2.26 -8.42
CA VAL A 51 0.11 1.71 -8.67
C VAL A 51 -0.03 0.38 -7.95
N VAL A 52 -0.88 0.35 -6.94
CA VAL A 52 -1.05 -0.81 -6.06
C VAL A 52 -2.17 -1.70 -6.59
N GLY A 53 -1.82 -2.89 -7.09
CA GLY A 53 -2.79 -3.88 -7.55
C GLY A 53 -3.66 -4.39 -6.39
N PHE A 54 -4.93 -4.66 -6.70
CA PHE A 54 -5.89 -5.24 -5.75
C PHE A 54 -6.90 -6.12 -6.48
N GLU A 55 -7.03 -7.38 -6.04
CA GLU A 55 -7.96 -8.39 -6.58
C GLU A 55 -8.85 -9.01 -5.49
N GLY A 56 -9.05 -8.27 -4.38
CA GLY A 56 -9.80 -8.77 -3.22
C GLY A 56 -11.32 -8.80 -3.40
N ASP A 57 -11.87 -8.14 -4.43
CA ASP A 57 -13.29 -8.03 -4.69
C ASP A 57 -13.64 -8.52 -6.12
N ALA A 58 -14.90 -8.92 -6.32
CA ALA A 58 -15.35 -9.49 -7.59
C ALA A 58 -15.20 -8.53 -8.79
N PHE A 59 -15.35 -7.20 -8.57
CA PHE A 59 -15.24 -6.21 -9.64
C PHE A 59 -13.80 -6.03 -10.16
N CYS A 60 -12.80 -6.42 -9.38
CA CYS A 60 -11.39 -6.20 -9.68
C CYS A 60 -10.56 -7.49 -9.72
N CYS A 61 -11.20 -8.66 -9.87
CA CYS A 61 -10.53 -9.98 -9.82
C CYS A 61 -9.50 -10.22 -10.96
N GLN A 62 -9.40 -9.32 -11.93
CA GLN A 62 -8.43 -9.34 -13.03
C GLN A 62 -7.55 -8.07 -13.04
N ASN A 63 -7.44 -7.38 -11.91
CA ASN A 63 -6.72 -6.12 -11.84
C ASN A 63 -5.24 -6.24 -12.21
N ASN A 64 -4.58 -7.35 -11.87
CA ASN A 64 -3.21 -7.59 -12.30
C ASN A 64 -3.06 -7.68 -13.83
N ASP A 65 -4.00 -8.30 -14.53
CA ASP A 65 -3.96 -8.36 -16.01
C ASP A 65 -4.23 -6.99 -16.61
N PHE A 66 -5.21 -6.25 -16.10
CA PHE A 66 -5.47 -4.86 -16.50
C PHE A 66 -4.24 -3.96 -16.32
N LEU A 67 -3.58 -4.01 -15.17
CA LEU A 67 -2.36 -3.22 -14.94
C LEU A 67 -1.22 -3.64 -15.87
N ALA A 68 -1.07 -4.94 -16.14
CA ALA A 68 -0.06 -5.46 -17.06
C ALA A 68 -0.23 -4.92 -18.49
N GLU A 69 -1.46 -4.70 -18.94
CA GLU A 69 -1.75 -4.08 -20.23
C GLU A 69 -1.36 -2.60 -20.28
N LEU A 70 -1.45 -1.88 -19.15
CA LEU A 70 -1.14 -0.45 -19.07
C LEU A 70 0.35 -0.16 -18.95
N ILE A 71 1.12 -0.99 -18.23
CA ILE A 71 2.54 -0.76 -17.92
C ILE A 71 3.39 -0.36 -19.15
N PRO A 72 3.30 -1.04 -20.33
CA PRO A 72 4.15 -0.71 -21.46
C PRO A 72 3.93 0.68 -22.06
N TYR A 73 2.77 1.28 -21.81
CA TYR A 73 2.37 2.56 -22.40
C TYR A 73 2.50 3.73 -21.43
N HIS A 74 2.76 3.46 -20.14
CA HIS A 74 2.77 4.48 -19.08
C HIS A 74 4.07 4.42 -18.26
N PRO A 75 5.17 5.02 -18.73
CA PRO A 75 6.48 4.94 -18.07
C PRO A 75 6.53 5.58 -16.68
N TRP A 76 5.52 6.37 -16.30
CA TRP A 76 5.35 6.92 -14.96
C TRP A 76 4.80 5.89 -13.95
N MET A 77 4.25 4.78 -14.43
CA MET A 77 3.58 3.75 -13.64
C MET A 77 4.58 2.73 -13.10
N TYR A 78 4.70 2.66 -11.78
CA TYR A 78 5.44 1.63 -11.05
C TYR A 78 4.42 0.69 -10.42
N ALA A 79 4.05 -0.39 -11.12
CA ALA A 79 2.96 -1.25 -10.68
C ALA A 79 3.43 -2.36 -9.75
N LEU A 80 2.59 -2.65 -8.73
CA LEU A 80 2.72 -3.77 -7.82
C LEU A 80 1.59 -4.77 -8.09
N ALA A 81 1.92 -6.04 -8.30
CA ALA A 81 0.94 -7.08 -8.52
C ALA A 81 0.28 -7.51 -7.20
N TYR A 82 -1.03 -7.63 -7.18
CA TYR A 82 -1.71 -8.22 -6.02
C TYR A 82 -1.34 -9.70 -5.89
N CYS A 83 -0.82 -10.07 -4.72
CA CYS A 83 -0.36 -11.43 -4.45
C CYS A 83 -1.29 -12.12 -3.47
N HIS A 84 -1.96 -13.18 -3.94
CA HIS A 84 -2.81 -14.01 -3.09
C HIS A 84 -1.98 -14.94 -2.23
N LEU A 85 -2.16 -14.89 -0.91
CA LEU A 85 -1.42 -15.74 0.04
C LEU A 85 -1.82 -17.23 -0.03
N ASP A 86 -2.89 -17.55 -0.75
CA ASP A 86 -3.41 -18.92 -0.86
C ASP A 86 -2.73 -19.79 -1.94
N HIS A 87 -1.96 -19.18 -2.85
CA HIS A 87 -1.37 -19.86 -4.02
C HIS A 87 0.07 -20.34 -3.78
N GLN A 88 0.34 -20.95 -2.63
CA GLN A 88 1.68 -21.31 -2.15
C GLN A 88 2.59 -22.09 -3.14
N PRO A 89 2.12 -23.15 -3.88
CA PRO A 89 3.05 -23.95 -4.67
C PRO A 89 3.58 -23.24 -5.93
N ASP A 90 2.90 -22.20 -6.41
CA ASP A 90 3.20 -21.55 -7.69
C ASP A 90 3.74 -20.11 -7.54
N LEU A 91 4.13 -19.72 -6.31
CA LEU A 91 4.53 -18.33 -6.02
C LEU A 91 5.73 -17.86 -6.86
N ILE A 92 6.79 -18.65 -6.99
CA ILE A 92 7.98 -18.23 -7.75
C ILE A 92 7.69 -18.11 -9.25
N PRO A 93 7.08 -19.11 -9.93
CA PRO A 93 6.65 -18.96 -11.31
C PRO A 93 5.73 -17.75 -11.54
N GLN A 94 4.88 -17.42 -10.58
CA GLN A 94 4.00 -16.27 -10.66
C GLN A 94 4.78 -14.94 -10.57
N LEU A 95 5.77 -14.83 -9.66
CA LEU A 95 6.64 -13.66 -9.56
C LEU A 95 7.43 -13.44 -10.86
N GLU A 96 7.99 -14.51 -11.45
CA GLU A 96 8.69 -14.43 -12.74
C GLU A 96 7.78 -13.96 -13.87
N ASN A 97 6.54 -14.44 -13.93
CA ASN A 97 5.56 -13.98 -14.91
C ASN A 97 5.22 -12.50 -14.73
N TRP A 98 4.99 -12.03 -13.50
CA TRP A 98 4.73 -10.61 -13.24
C TRP A 98 5.95 -9.74 -13.56
N LYS A 99 7.17 -10.22 -13.29
CA LYS A 99 8.40 -9.53 -13.66
C LYS A 99 8.50 -9.35 -15.19
N MET A 100 8.18 -10.39 -15.97
CA MET A 100 8.16 -10.29 -17.44
C MET A 100 7.08 -9.31 -17.95
N LYS A 101 5.97 -9.17 -17.23
CA LYS A 101 4.91 -8.19 -17.51
C LYS A 101 5.26 -6.76 -17.08
N GLY A 102 6.40 -6.54 -16.40
CA GLY A 102 6.90 -5.21 -16.01
C GLY A 102 6.52 -4.76 -14.61
N PHE A 103 5.93 -5.61 -13.77
CA PHE A 103 5.71 -5.29 -12.36
C PHE A 103 7.05 -5.16 -11.62
N GLN A 104 7.05 -4.32 -10.57
CA GLN A 104 8.26 -4.00 -9.79
C GLN A 104 8.13 -4.38 -8.30
N GLY A 105 7.12 -5.14 -7.95
CA GLY A 105 6.87 -5.60 -6.62
C GLY A 105 5.49 -6.23 -6.49
N ILE A 106 5.10 -6.47 -5.24
CA ILE A 106 3.80 -7.05 -4.90
C ILE A 106 3.05 -6.19 -3.89
N SER A 107 1.73 -6.29 -3.90
CA SER A 107 0.85 -5.84 -2.83
C SER A 107 0.29 -7.04 -2.06
N LEU A 108 0.31 -6.96 -0.74
CA LEU A 108 -0.19 -7.96 0.19
C LEU A 108 -1.23 -7.35 1.11
N TYR A 109 -2.35 -8.03 1.26
CA TYR A 109 -3.43 -7.64 2.15
C TYR A 109 -3.62 -8.70 3.23
N LEU A 110 -3.34 -8.34 4.48
CA LEU A 110 -3.54 -9.17 5.66
C LEU A 110 -4.71 -8.59 6.46
N LEU A 111 -5.90 -9.10 6.19
CA LEU A 111 -7.15 -8.54 6.72
C LEU A 111 -7.89 -9.51 7.66
N LYS A 112 -7.36 -10.73 7.87
CA LYS A 112 -7.95 -11.78 8.70
C LYS A 112 -6.87 -12.48 9.52
N GLU A 113 -7.23 -13.04 10.66
CA GLU A 113 -6.29 -13.84 11.47
C GLU A 113 -5.70 -15.03 10.72
N SER A 114 -6.47 -15.63 9.80
CA SER A 114 -5.96 -16.70 8.94
C SER A 114 -4.79 -16.26 8.05
N ASP A 115 -4.73 -14.98 7.68
CA ASP A 115 -3.65 -14.45 6.84
C ASP A 115 -2.32 -14.41 7.59
N TYR A 116 -2.35 -14.30 8.93
CA TYR A 116 -1.17 -14.43 9.79
C TYR A 116 -0.47 -15.79 9.57
N THR A 117 -1.25 -16.87 9.64
CA THR A 117 -0.73 -18.23 9.44
C THR A 117 -0.21 -18.44 8.02
N LYS A 118 -0.95 -17.93 7.02
CA LYS A 118 -0.55 -17.97 5.61
C LYS A 118 0.77 -17.24 5.37
N LEU A 119 0.93 -16.03 5.92
CA LEU A 119 2.16 -15.25 5.80
C LEU A 119 3.37 -16.02 6.37
N LEU A 120 3.23 -16.62 7.53
CA LEU A 120 4.32 -17.38 8.16
C LEU A 120 4.61 -18.71 7.45
N ALA A 121 3.66 -19.24 6.69
CA ALA A 121 3.83 -20.45 5.89
C ALA A 121 4.50 -20.19 4.53
N ILE A 122 4.67 -18.92 4.12
CA ILE A 122 5.35 -18.58 2.88
C ILE A 122 6.79 -19.11 2.91
N PRO A 123 7.23 -19.88 1.89
CA PRO A 123 8.59 -20.40 1.81
C PRO A 123 9.63 -19.28 1.84
N VAL A 124 10.79 -19.56 2.42
CA VAL A 124 11.88 -18.57 2.52
C VAL A 124 12.37 -18.13 1.13
N GLU A 125 12.34 -19.02 0.17
CA GLU A 125 12.76 -18.80 -1.22
C GLU A 125 11.95 -17.68 -1.90
N PHE A 126 10.67 -17.52 -1.53
CA PHE A 126 9.83 -16.44 -2.01
C PHE A 126 10.39 -15.06 -1.59
N TRP A 127 10.74 -14.93 -0.31
CA TRP A 127 11.28 -13.68 0.20
C TRP A 127 12.69 -13.40 -0.34
N GLU A 128 13.52 -14.46 -0.47
CA GLU A 128 14.84 -14.37 -1.09
C GLU A 128 14.74 -13.92 -2.53
N TRP A 129 13.77 -14.42 -3.29
CA TRP A 129 13.55 -13.99 -4.67
C TRP A 129 13.19 -12.50 -4.74
N LEU A 130 12.31 -12.00 -3.87
CA LEU A 130 11.96 -10.58 -3.82
C LEU A 130 13.18 -9.70 -3.51
N VAL A 131 14.01 -10.11 -2.56
CA VAL A 131 15.26 -9.41 -2.21
C VAL A 131 16.24 -9.42 -3.37
N GLN A 132 16.47 -10.58 -4.00
CA GLN A 132 17.42 -10.72 -5.13
C GLN A 132 17.01 -9.93 -6.36
N ASN A 133 15.71 -9.74 -6.57
CA ASN A 133 15.17 -8.98 -7.69
C ASN A 133 14.90 -7.52 -7.36
N ASP A 134 15.27 -7.06 -6.17
CA ASP A 134 15.06 -5.68 -5.68
C ASP A 134 13.58 -5.26 -5.66
N TRP A 135 12.69 -6.22 -5.43
CA TRP A 135 11.25 -6.02 -5.46
C TRP A 135 10.70 -5.45 -4.17
N LEU A 136 9.71 -4.56 -4.33
CA LEU A 136 9.00 -3.90 -3.25
C LEU A 136 7.80 -4.72 -2.78
N VAL A 137 7.57 -4.78 -1.47
CA VAL A 137 6.36 -5.33 -0.85
C VAL A 137 5.54 -4.20 -0.23
N SER A 138 4.39 -3.88 -0.81
CA SER A 138 3.43 -2.95 -0.22
C SER A 138 2.41 -3.73 0.60
N VAL A 139 2.28 -3.39 1.88
CA VAL A 139 1.43 -4.15 2.82
C VAL A 139 0.28 -3.31 3.29
N ASN A 140 -0.93 -3.85 3.17
CA ASN A 140 -2.14 -3.33 3.76
C ASN A 140 -2.59 -4.28 4.88
N SER A 141 -2.62 -3.81 6.13
CA SER A 141 -2.95 -4.62 7.30
C SER A 141 -3.33 -3.71 8.46
N PHE A 142 -3.82 -4.28 9.55
CA PHE A 142 -4.23 -3.51 10.73
C PHE A 142 -3.95 -4.26 12.04
N GLY A 143 -3.83 -3.51 13.13
CA GLY A 143 -3.75 -4.04 14.49
C GLY A 143 -2.67 -5.09 14.70
N ALA A 144 -3.05 -6.20 15.33
CA ALA A 144 -2.12 -7.29 15.67
C ALA A 144 -1.55 -8.05 14.46
N LEU A 145 -2.18 -7.90 13.27
CA LEU A 145 -1.72 -8.53 12.03
C LEU A 145 -0.38 -7.98 11.53
N TRP A 146 0.13 -6.89 12.11
CA TRP A 146 1.50 -6.41 11.87
C TRP A 146 2.58 -7.23 12.60
N GLY A 147 2.21 -7.97 13.65
CA GLY A 147 3.16 -8.75 14.47
C GLY A 147 4.04 -9.75 13.69
N PRO A 148 3.49 -10.55 12.76
CA PRO A 148 4.25 -11.53 11.97
C PRO A 148 5.36 -10.92 11.13
N TRP A 149 5.20 -9.68 10.69
CA TRP A 149 6.18 -9.00 9.84
C TRP A 149 7.55 -8.85 10.50
N LYS A 150 7.61 -8.72 11.82
CA LYS A 150 8.90 -8.71 12.55
C LYS A 150 9.68 -10.02 12.38
N LEU A 151 8.97 -11.15 12.28
CA LEU A 151 9.61 -12.45 12.05
C LEU A 151 10.14 -12.58 10.62
N VAL A 152 9.37 -12.11 9.64
CA VAL A 152 9.78 -12.07 8.22
C VAL A 152 10.99 -11.15 8.06
N LEU A 153 10.91 -9.92 8.55
CA LEU A 153 11.96 -8.90 8.40
C LEU A 153 13.26 -9.28 9.12
N ARG A 154 13.19 -9.97 10.27
CA ARG A 154 14.39 -10.49 10.93
C ARG A 154 15.12 -11.55 10.13
N LYS A 155 14.37 -12.37 9.37
CA LYS A 155 14.96 -13.38 8.47
C LYS A 155 15.42 -12.78 7.15
N GLN A 156 14.77 -11.67 6.72
CA GLN A 156 15.00 -10.99 5.45
C GLN A 156 15.25 -9.48 5.66
N PRO A 157 16.39 -9.12 6.26
CA PRO A 157 16.65 -7.72 6.65
C PRO A 157 16.83 -6.77 5.46
N LEU A 158 16.99 -7.29 4.24
CA LEU A 158 17.10 -6.51 3.00
C LEU A 158 15.77 -6.39 2.26
N LEU A 159 14.68 -7.00 2.76
CA LEU A 159 13.37 -6.93 2.13
C LEU A 159 12.84 -5.50 2.18
N LYS A 160 12.61 -4.90 1.03
CA LYS A 160 11.99 -3.57 0.91
C LYS A 160 10.50 -3.68 1.20
N MET A 161 10.03 -3.02 2.24
CA MET A 161 8.63 -3.05 2.64
C MET A 161 8.08 -1.65 2.83
N ILE A 162 6.85 -1.43 2.35
CA ILE A 162 6.09 -0.19 2.61
C ILE A 162 4.77 -0.54 3.31
N VAL A 163 4.55 0.07 4.46
CA VAL A 163 3.30 0.03 5.22
C VAL A 163 2.30 0.99 4.58
N SER A 164 1.11 0.54 4.22
CA SER A 164 0.04 1.40 3.67
C SER A 164 -0.73 2.11 4.79
N HIS A 165 -1.20 3.34 4.53
CA HIS A 165 -2.19 4.08 5.32
C HIS A 165 -1.86 4.17 6.81
N LEU A 166 -0.65 4.60 7.15
CA LEU A 166 -0.18 4.71 8.54
C LEU A 166 -0.27 3.36 9.32
N GLY A 167 -0.48 2.24 8.61
CA GLY A 167 -0.71 0.92 9.21
C GLY A 167 -2.12 0.66 9.69
N LEU A 168 -3.10 1.47 9.27
CA LEU A 168 -4.52 1.36 9.64
C LEU A 168 -4.74 1.16 11.15
N PRO A 169 -4.34 2.13 12.00
CA PRO A 169 -4.46 2.02 13.46
C PRO A 169 -5.91 2.10 13.98
N GLY A 170 -6.88 2.19 13.06
CA GLY A 170 -8.28 2.36 13.35
C GLY A 170 -8.77 3.79 13.17
N ARG A 171 -10.10 3.94 13.04
CA ARG A 171 -10.72 5.24 12.76
C ARG A 171 -10.84 6.07 14.02
N GLN A 172 -10.39 7.32 13.95
CA GLN A 172 -10.45 8.29 15.03
C GLN A 172 -11.63 9.25 14.83
N THR A 173 -12.47 9.41 15.84
CA THR A 173 -13.58 10.38 15.87
C THR A 173 -13.17 11.69 16.56
N GLU A 174 -12.18 11.60 17.43
CA GLU A 174 -11.62 12.71 18.20
C GLU A 174 -10.09 12.65 18.16
N ILE A 175 -9.43 13.70 18.56
CA ILE A 175 -7.97 13.72 18.68
C ILE A 175 -7.57 12.77 19.82
N PRO A 176 -6.85 11.67 19.54
CA PRO A 176 -6.46 10.72 20.56
C PRO A 176 -5.43 11.30 21.53
N SER A 177 -5.50 10.86 22.80
CA SER A 177 -4.47 11.18 23.81
C SER A 177 -3.13 10.55 23.44
N ARG A 178 -2.05 11.05 24.06
CA ARG A 178 -0.70 10.54 23.80
C ARG A 178 -0.54 9.05 24.12
N GLU A 179 -1.18 8.57 25.17
CA GLU A 179 -1.19 7.16 25.56
C GLU A 179 -1.92 6.30 24.52
N GLU A 180 -3.07 6.76 24.05
CA GLU A 180 -3.83 6.07 23.00
C GLU A 180 -3.03 6.01 21.70
N VAL A 181 -2.41 7.11 21.27
CA VAL A 181 -1.53 7.14 20.08
C VAL A 181 -0.43 6.10 20.20
N LYS A 182 0.30 6.06 21.32
CA LYS A 182 1.36 5.09 21.52
C LYS A 182 0.85 3.65 21.46
N SER A 183 -0.32 3.39 22.03
CA SER A 183 -0.93 2.06 22.00
C SER A 183 -1.35 1.64 20.60
N LEU A 184 -2.04 2.53 19.89
CA LEU A 184 -2.50 2.30 18.52
C LEU A 184 -1.36 2.10 17.53
N MET A 185 -0.33 2.94 17.64
CA MET A 185 0.80 2.94 16.70
C MET A 185 1.91 1.94 17.05
N LYS A 186 1.89 1.36 18.26
CA LYS A 186 2.93 0.43 18.70
C LYS A 186 3.28 -0.65 17.67
N PRO A 187 2.32 -1.37 17.04
CA PRO A 187 2.66 -2.44 16.08
C PRO A 187 3.47 -1.93 14.87
N ILE A 188 3.23 -0.67 14.46
CA ILE A 188 3.94 -0.05 13.34
C ILE A 188 5.23 0.59 13.81
N SER A 189 5.22 1.32 14.92
CA SER A 189 6.42 1.96 15.48
C SER A 189 7.53 0.97 15.76
N GLU A 190 7.20 -0.26 16.17
CA GLU A 190 8.16 -1.34 16.37
C GLU A 190 8.83 -1.82 15.06
N LEU A 191 8.21 -1.59 13.89
CA LEU A 191 8.83 -1.90 12.61
C LEU A 191 9.91 -0.89 12.20
N ALA A 192 10.02 0.23 12.89
CA ALA A 192 11.05 1.23 12.64
C ALA A 192 12.47 0.72 12.94
N GLU A 193 12.62 -0.40 13.69
CA GLU A 193 13.91 -1.08 13.90
C GLU A 193 14.52 -1.59 12.58
N PHE A 194 13.69 -1.81 11.52
CA PHE A 194 14.15 -2.28 10.22
C PHE A 194 14.31 -1.09 9.26
N SER A 195 15.54 -0.84 8.82
CA SER A 195 15.88 0.32 7.98
C SER A 195 15.20 0.33 6.61
N ASN A 196 14.82 -0.84 6.10
CA ASN A 196 14.17 -1.00 4.79
C ASN A 196 12.64 -0.92 4.87
N VAL A 197 12.08 -0.56 6.02
CA VAL A 197 10.64 -0.34 6.20
C VAL A 197 10.33 1.14 6.10
N HIS A 198 9.39 1.46 5.21
CA HIS A 198 8.84 2.81 4.99
C HIS A 198 7.34 2.80 5.30
N VAL A 199 6.76 3.97 5.52
CA VAL A 199 5.33 4.12 5.80
C VAL A 199 4.72 5.15 4.87
N LYS A 200 3.58 4.80 4.25
CA LYS A 200 2.80 5.73 3.43
C LYS A 200 1.91 6.60 4.32
N LEU A 201 2.05 7.89 4.14
CA LEU A 201 1.13 8.90 4.64
C LEU A 201 0.03 9.05 3.60
N SER A 202 -0.96 8.15 3.66
CA SER A 202 -2.07 8.05 2.70
C SER A 202 -3.34 7.53 3.39
N GLY A 203 -4.48 7.53 2.72
CA GLY A 203 -5.72 6.95 3.23
C GLY A 203 -6.27 7.62 4.49
N TYR A 204 -6.03 8.90 4.71
CA TYR A 204 -6.49 9.61 5.92
C TYR A 204 -8.01 9.57 6.09
N TYR A 205 -8.76 9.51 4.99
CA TYR A 205 -10.21 9.34 4.99
C TYR A 205 -10.67 8.04 5.67
N ALA A 206 -9.85 7.00 5.65
CA ALA A 206 -10.11 5.74 6.34
C ALA A 206 -9.81 5.81 7.84
N LEU A 207 -8.96 6.76 8.26
CA LEU A 207 -8.48 6.92 9.64
C LEU A 207 -9.27 7.93 10.46
N THR A 208 -10.15 8.72 9.83
CA THR A 208 -10.89 9.79 10.49
C THR A 208 -12.40 9.67 10.31
N SER A 209 -13.16 10.28 11.20
CA SER A 209 -14.62 10.39 11.09
C SER A 209 -15.04 11.83 11.42
N PRO A 210 -15.79 12.49 10.51
CA PRO A 210 -16.22 11.99 9.20
C PRO A 210 -15.05 11.86 8.19
N ALA A 211 -15.16 10.91 7.28
CA ALA A 211 -14.09 10.54 6.35
C ALA A 211 -13.69 11.66 5.36
N HIS A 212 -14.58 12.62 5.12
CA HIS A 212 -14.37 13.76 4.21
C HIS A 212 -13.90 15.04 4.93
N ASP A 213 -13.61 14.97 6.23
CA ASP A 213 -13.31 16.14 7.07
C ASP A 213 -11.82 16.53 6.97
N PHE A 214 -11.45 17.11 5.83
CA PHE A 214 -10.12 17.73 5.69
C PHE A 214 -9.96 18.87 6.72
N PRO A 215 -8.84 18.99 7.44
CA PRO A 215 -7.53 18.35 7.18
C PRO A 215 -7.25 17.05 7.98
N HIS A 216 -8.27 16.31 8.41
CA HIS A 216 -8.09 15.04 9.14
C HIS A 216 -7.32 15.18 10.47
N SER A 217 -7.64 16.21 11.25
CA SER A 217 -6.89 16.62 12.44
C SER A 217 -6.74 15.52 13.50
N SER A 218 -7.71 14.62 13.60
CA SER A 218 -7.67 13.49 14.55
C SER A 218 -6.60 12.45 14.19
N ALA A 219 -6.09 12.43 12.96
CA ALA A 219 -5.00 11.54 12.55
C ALA A 219 -3.60 12.18 12.67
N TRP A 220 -3.48 13.46 12.95
CA TRP A 220 -2.18 14.13 13.06
C TRP A 220 -1.28 13.57 14.16
N PRO A 221 -1.78 13.29 15.39
CA PRO A 221 -0.94 12.68 16.42
C PRO A 221 -0.38 11.31 16.02
N LEU A 222 -1.10 10.56 15.18
CA LEU A 222 -0.63 9.28 14.62
C LEU A 222 0.54 9.51 13.64
N THR A 223 0.44 10.55 12.83
CA THR A 223 1.52 10.96 11.89
C THR A 223 2.75 11.44 12.65
N GLU A 224 2.58 12.22 13.73
CA GLU A 224 3.68 12.66 14.58
C GLU A 224 4.41 11.50 15.25
N GLU A 225 3.68 10.48 15.70
CA GLU A 225 4.28 9.28 16.29
C GLU A 225 5.13 8.51 15.26
N LEU A 226 4.65 8.40 14.01
CA LEU A 226 5.45 7.81 12.92
C LEU A 226 6.69 8.63 12.62
N PHE A 227 6.57 9.95 12.60
CA PHE A 227 7.70 10.84 12.37
C PHE A 227 8.79 10.67 13.43
N ASN A 228 8.40 10.51 14.70
CA ASN A 228 9.31 10.28 15.81
C ASN A 228 10.09 8.95 15.71
N HIS A 229 9.47 7.91 15.12
CA HIS A 229 10.09 6.58 15.03
C HIS A 229 10.81 6.33 13.69
N PHE A 230 10.26 6.76 12.57
CA PHE A 230 10.80 6.50 11.23
C PHE A 230 11.68 7.66 10.72
N GLY A 231 11.48 8.89 11.22
CA GLY A 231 12.09 10.09 10.63
C GLY A 231 11.47 10.45 9.27
N PRO A 232 11.80 11.62 8.71
CA PRO A 232 11.21 12.12 7.47
C PRO A 232 11.54 11.27 6.25
N ASP A 233 12.73 10.69 6.21
CA ASP A 233 13.25 9.98 5.03
C ASP A 233 12.53 8.64 4.75
N ARG A 234 11.78 8.12 5.73
CA ARG A 234 11.02 6.87 5.61
C ARG A 234 9.52 7.04 5.62
N LEU A 235 9.04 8.29 5.54
CA LEU A 235 7.63 8.62 5.40
C LEU A 235 7.37 9.13 3.98
N ILE A 236 6.46 8.49 3.26
CA ILE A 236 6.24 8.74 1.85
C ILE A 236 4.77 9.12 1.64
N TRP A 237 4.52 10.21 0.93
CA TRP A 237 3.17 10.63 0.59
C TRP A 237 2.53 9.72 -0.47
N GLY A 238 1.22 9.46 -0.33
CA GLY A 238 0.38 8.83 -1.33
C GLY A 238 -1.01 9.43 -1.31
N SER A 239 -1.61 9.64 -2.49
CA SER A 239 -2.95 10.26 -2.60
C SER A 239 -4.05 9.28 -2.22
N ASP A 240 -3.95 8.04 -2.67
CA ASP A 240 -4.92 6.96 -2.48
C ASP A 240 -6.23 7.18 -3.21
#